data_66de418d326a3ce2d6354bb4f1fd1686
#
_entry.id   66de418d326a3ce2d6354bb4f1fd1686
#
_cell.length_a   1.000
_cell.length_b   1.000
_cell.length_c   1.000
_cell.angle_alpha   90.00
_cell.angle_beta   90.00
_cell.angle_gamma   90.00
#
_symmetry.space_group_name_H-M   'P 1'
#
loop_
_entity.id
_entity.type
_entity.pdbx_description
1 polymer ?
#
loop_
_entity_poly.entity_id
_entity_poly.type
_entity_poly.pdbx_seq_one_letter_code
_entity_poly.pdbx_strand_id
1 'polypeptide(L)'
;MKSSLVILYHREPYDEVIENGKVHYRAKKSPNGIVPTLKSFFANVNQGTWVAWKQVTAKQKADFQERVTVEDEGNYAVRRIALTPDQVKHFYHITSKEAFWPILHSFPYHFTSETADWENFQTINRLFAEAACEEAADDALIWIHDYNLWLAARYIRELKPDAKIAFFHHTPFPSVDVFNILPWRQEIVESLLCCDIVGFHIPRYSENFVNVARSLCEVDILKREPVPEHITPVGTALAEPEVVSQLKYKGQIVNIDAFPVGTNPGFIESVLEKPETQERLQVMGNELGGRQLMIAAGRVDYVKGNREMLEAYERLLQRRPDLHGKVQFVMTCVSAAAGMRVYKTAQHQIEQLVGKINGRFAKLDWIPTLLFTQPIPLSELFSYYRLADVCWTTPLRDGLNLVAKEYVVARGDRGGALVLSEFVGAAVELPEAILTNPYSIKSMDEAIEQALAMPAEEQKQRMAKMRETVVKYDVKCWADHVFERFESLQHQTAGDKEVVSV
;
A
#
# COMPACT_ATOMS: atom_id res chain seq x y z
N MET A 1 -25.91 15.80 -9.87
CA MET A 1 -25.32 16.78 -8.95
C MET A 1 -23.82 16.57 -8.97
N LYS A 2 -23.05 17.64 -8.87
CA LYS A 2 -21.58 17.58 -8.83
C LYS A 2 -21.10 17.24 -7.41
N SER A 3 -19.95 16.59 -7.31
CA SER A 3 -19.40 16.04 -6.06
C SER A 3 -18.44 17.03 -5.38
N SER A 4 -18.52 17.11 -4.05
CA SER A 4 -17.59 17.91 -3.23
C SER A 4 -16.24 17.20 -3.02
N LEU A 5 -16.20 15.87 -3.16
CA LEU A 5 -14.99 15.05 -3.12
C LEU A 5 -14.96 14.14 -4.35
N VAL A 6 -13.86 14.19 -5.11
CA VAL A 6 -13.61 13.28 -6.23
C VAL A 6 -12.30 12.54 -5.98
N ILE A 7 -12.39 11.22 -5.81
CA ILE A 7 -11.23 10.34 -5.61
C ILE A 7 -10.88 9.67 -6.93
N LEU A 8 -9.64 9.87 -7.39
CA LEU A 8 -9.08 9.19 -8.55
C LEU A 8 -8.18 8.05 -8.08
N TYR A 9 -8.60 6.83 -8.39
CA TYR A 9 -7.77 5.64 -8.15
C TYR A 9 -7.96 4.64 -9.29
N HIS A 10 -6.88 4.01 -9.72
CA HIS A 10 -6.90 3.15 -10.90
C HIS A 10 -7.79 1.90 -10.77
N ARG A 11 -8.24 1.51 -9.56
CA ARG A 11 -9.09 0.34 -9.33
C ARG A 11 -10.50 0.73 -8.93
N GLU A 12 -11.46 -0.08 -9.40
CA GLU A 12 -12.86 0.02 -8.97
C GLU A 12 -13.00 -0.41 -7.49
N PRO A 13 -13.87 0.28 -6.71
CA PRO A 13 -14.10 -0.01 -5.29
C PRO A 13 -15.14 -1.12 -5.04
N TYR A 14 -15.65 -1.77 -6.09
CA TYR A 14 -16.70 -2.77 -6.04
C TYR A 14 -16.35 -4.04 -6.83
N ASP A 15 -17.13 -5.09 -6.61
CA ASP A 15 -17.17 -6.29 -7.42
C ASP A 15 -18.49 -6.34 -8.20
N GLU A 16 -18.46 -6.77 -9.47
CA GLU A 16 -19.65 -7.02 -10.28
C GLU A 16 -20.17 -8.43 -10.01
N VAL A 17 -21.41 -8.54 -9.54
CA VAL A 17 -22.07 -9.81 -9.27
C VAL A 17 -23.28 -9.94 -10.19
N ILE A 18 -23.38 -11.04 -10.92
CA ILE A 18 -24.52 -11.31 -11.80
C ILE A 18 -25.51 -12.17 -11.05
N GLU A 19 -26.70 -11.61 -10.77
CA GLU A 19 -27.81 -12.32 -10.14
C GLU A 19 -29.07 -12.16 -11.00
N ASN A 20 -29.70 -13.27 -11.33
CA ASN A 20 -30.91 -13.30 -12.16
C ASN A 20 -30.78 -12.53 -13.49
N GLY A 21 -29.57 -12.56 -14.11
CA GLY A 21 -29.27 -11.87 -15.36
C GLY A 21 -29.06 -10.37 -15.26
N LYS A 22 -29.06 -9.80 -14.04
CA LYS A 22 -28.77 -8.40 -13.77
C LYS A 22 -27.39 -8.27 -13.12
N VAL A 23 -26.68 -7.19 -13.46
CA VAL A 23 -25.40 -6.85 -12.84
C VAL A 23 -25.66 -6.00 -11.60
N HIS A 24 -25.12 -6.45 -10.47
CA HIS A 24 -25.14 -5.76 -9.19
C HIS A 24 -23.72 -5.30 -8.86
N TYR A 25 -23.57 -4.08 -8.37
CA TYR A 25 -22.28 -3.49 -7.98
C TYR A 25 -22.19 -3.51 -6.46
N ARG A 26 -21.50 -4.50 -5.92
CA ARG A 26 -21.35 -4.69 -4.48
C ARG A 26 -20.00 -4.22 -3.99
N ALA A 27 -19.97 -3.60 -2.83
CA ALA A 27 -18.73 -3.19 -2.20
C ALA A 27 -17.72 -4.34 -2.09
N LYS A 28 -16.46 -4.09 -2.49
CA LYS A 28 -15.40 -5.10 -2.33
C LYS A 28 -15.28 -5.54 -0.88
N LYS A 29 -15.38 -6.84 -0.67
CA LYS A 29 -15.20 -7.47 0.65
C LYS A 29 -13.73 -7.71 1.00
N SER A 30 -12.81 -7.47 0.04
CA SER A 30 -11.38 -7.61 0.31
C SER A 30 -10.92 -6.46 1.19
N PRO A 31 -10.46 -6.72 2.39
CA PRO A 31 -10.00 -5.70 3.35
C PRO A 31 -8.56 -5.27 3.09
N ASN A 32 -7.87 -5.99 2.22
CA ASN A 32 -6.47 -5.75 1.94
C ASN A 32 -6.31 -4.64 0.91
N GLY A 33 -5.61 -3.59 1.31
CA GLY A 33 -5.26 -2.46 0.47
C GLY A 33 -6.00 -1.19 0.84
N ILE A 34 -5.65 -0.13 0.15
CA ILE A 34 -6.10 1.23 0.43
C ILE A 34 -7.59 1.49 0.10
N VAL A 35 -8.24 0.66 -0.74
CA VAL A 35 -9.61 0.90 -1.22
C VAL A 35 -10.63 1.04 -0.08
N PRO A 36 -10.70 0.15 0.93
CA PRO A 36 -11.62 0.33 2.05
C PRO A 36 -11.38 1.63 2.82
N THR A 37 -10.12 1.99 3.00
CA THR A 37 -9.73 3.23 3.66
C THR A 37 -10.20 4.46 2.88
N LEU A 38 -9.98 4.50 1.56
CA LEU A 38 -10.42 5.63 0.72
C LEU A 38 -11.93 5.76 0.67
N LYS A 39 -12.67 4.64 0.65
CA LYS A 39 -14.14 4.66 0.69
C LYS A 39 -14.70 5.31 1.95
N SER A 40 -14.04 5.16 3.09
CA SER A 40 -14.50 5.74 4.36
C SER A 40 -14.58 7.26 4.33
N PHE A 41 -13.83 7.93 3.45
CA PHE A 41 -13.88 9.39 3.29
C PHE A 41 -15.23 9.88 2.75
N PHE A 42 -15.96 9.06 2.01
CA PHE A 42 -17.27 9.44 1.51
C PHE A 42 -18.33 9.55 2.60
N ALA A 43 -18.12 8.96 3.77
CA ALA A 43 -19.02 9.13 4.91
C ALA A 43 -19.06 10.58 5.44
N ASN A 44 -18.01 11.36 5.17
CA ASN A 44 -17.87 12.74 5.63
C ASN A 44 -18.30 13.80 4.61
N VAL A 45 -18.84 13.38 3.46
CA VAL A 45 -19.30 14.28 2.38
C VAL A 45 -20.74 13.96 1.97
N ASN A 46 -21.48 14.98 1.57
CA ASN A 46 -22.87 14.80 1.12
C ASN A 46 -22.95 14.04 -0.21
N GLN A 47 -21.97 14.24 -1.08
CA GLN A 47 -21.87 13.58 -2.38
C GLN A 47 -20.42 13.45 -2.80
N GLY A 48 -20.02 12.23 -3.18
CA GLY A 48 -18.70 11.93 -3.68
C GLY A 48 -18.71 11.17 -5.01
N THR A 49 -17.60 11.22 -5.71
CA THR A 49 -17.37 10.39 -6.91
C THR A 49 -16.03 9.70 -6.82
N TRP A 50 -16.03 8.41 -7.11
CA TRP A 50 -14.82 7.61 -7.34
C TRP A 50 -14.60 7.47 -8.84
N VAL A 51 -13.44 7.83 -9.36
CA VAL A 51 -13.07 7.67 -10.77
C VAL A 51 -12.11 6.49 -10.89
N ALA A 52 -12.48 5.52 -11.74
CA ALA A 52 -11.66 4.32 -12.02
C ALA A 52 -11.78 3.88 -13.48
N TRP A 53 -10.85 3.05 -13.95
CA TRP A 53 -10.99 2.44 -15.27
C TRP A 53 -11.65 1.05 -15.20
N LYS A 54 -12.32 0.68 -16.28
CA LYS A 54 -12.85 -0.65 -16.55
C LYS A 54 -12.33 -1.15 -17.89
N GLN A 55 -11.80 -2.36 -17.93
CA GLN A 55 -11.49 -3.00 -19.20
C GLN A 55 -12.79 -3.39 -19.90
N VAL A 56 -12.97 -2.93 -21.14
CA VAL A 56 -14.17 -3.13 -21.94
C VAL A 56 -13.78 -3.67 -23.31
N THR A 57 -14.29 -4.83 -23.65
CA THR A 57 -14.15 -5.40 -25.00
C THR A 57 -15.13 -4.74 -25.98
N ALA A 58 -14.87 -4.88 -27.29
CA ALA A 58 -15.76 -4.35 -28.32
C ALA A 58 -17.22 -4.85 -28.16
N LYS A 59 -17.43 -6.08 -27.68
CA LYS A 59 -18.75 -6.67 -27.43
C LYS A 59 -19.47 -6.05 -26.24
N GLN A 60 -18.73 -5.63 -25.22
CA GLN A 60 -19.28 -5.04 -23.99
C GLN A 60 -19.51 -3.52 -24.10
N LYS A 61 -19.00 -2.89 -25.17
CA LYS A 61 -19.06 -1.43 -25.33
C LYS A 61 -20.49 -0.89 -25.42
N ALA A 62 -21.41 -1.64 -26.03
CA ALA A 62 -22.81 -1.23 -26.18
C ALA A 62 -23.56 -1.15 -24.85
N ASP A 63 -23.22 -2.02 -23.89
CA ASP A 63 -23.89 -2.13 -22.58
C ASP A 63 -23.08 -1.44 -21.46
N PHE A 64 -21.99 -0.74 -21.81
CA PHE A 64 -21.13 -0.10 -20.83
C PHE A 64 -21.80 1.11 -20.20
N GLN A 65 -21.95 1.06 -18.88
CA GLN A 65 -22.44 2.19 -18.09
C GLN A 65 -21.25 2.98 -17.54
N GLU A 66 -21.11 4.22 -17.93
CA GLU A 66 -20.03 5.10 -17.49
C GLU A 66 -20.15 5.51 -16.02
N ARG A 67 -21.37 5.48 -15.47
CA ARG A 67 -21.62 5.82 -14.06
C ARG A 67 -22.48 4.76 -13.41
N VAL A 68 -22.03 4.26 -12.26
CA VAL A 68 -22.73 3.26 -11.48
C VAL A 68 -22.79 3.67 -10.01
N THR A 69 -23.79 3.14 -9.28
CA THR A 69 -23.92 3.29 -7.83
C THR A 69 -23.59 1.95 -7.19
N VAL A 70 -22.80 1.98 -6.13
CA VAL A 70 -22.46 0.78 -5.36
C VAL A 70 -23.57 0.51 -4.34
N GLU A 71 -24.06 -0.72 -4.31
CA GLU A 71 -25.08 -1.14 -3.37
C GLU A 71 -24.52 -1.13 -1.94
N ASP A 72 -25.37 -0.77 -0.98
CA ASP A 72 -25.08 -0.72 0.47
C ASP A 72 -24.01 0.31 0.92
N GLU A 73 -23.54 1.20 0.02
CA GLU A 73 -22.57 2.24 0.36
C GLU A 73 -23.07 3.61 -0.14
N GLY A 74 -23.65 4.38 0.77
CA GLY A 74 -24.61 5.45 0.53
C GLY A 74 -24.21 6.66 -0.30
N ASN A 75 -23.06 7.32 -0.16
CA ASN A 75 -22.90 8.73 -0.56
C ASN A 75 -21.98 8.96 -1.77
N TYR A 76 -21.67 7.93 -2.56
CA TYR A 76 -20.83 8.13 -3.73
C TYR A 76 -21.26 7.32 -4.96
N ALA A 77 -20.91 7.84 -6.12
CA ALA A 77 -21.03 7.14 -7.39
C ALA A 77 -19.64 6.76 -7.91
N VAL A 78 -19.58 5.80 -8.82
CA VAL A 78 -18.36 5.46 -9.53
C VAL A 78 -18.46 5.89 -10.99
N ARG A 79 -17.60 6.81 -11.41
CA ARG A 79 -17.39 7.20 -12.80
C ARG A 79 -16.35 6.26 -13.40
N ARG A 80 -16.74 5.52 -14.44
CA ARG A 80 -15.88 4.52 -15.07
C ARG A 80 -15.35 5.01 -16.41
N ILE A 81 -14.09 4.76 -16.65
CA ILE A 81 -13.41 5.04 -17.92
C ILE A 81 -13.26 3.71 -18.66
N ALA A 82 -13.88 3.58 -19.82
CA ALA A 82 -13.76 2.38 -20.65
C ALA A 82 -12.39 2.35 -21.33
N LEU A 83 -11.60 1.33 -20.99
CA LEU A 83 -10.31 1.08 -21.65
C LEU A 83 -10.36 -0.24 -22.41
N THR A 84 -9.81 -0.28 -23.59
CA THR A 84 -9.64 -1.52 -24.35
C THR A 84 -8.60 -2.44 -23.68
N PRO A 85 -8.64 -3.76 -23.95
CA PRO A 85 -7.61 -4.69 -23.44
C PRO A 85 -6.18 -4.28 -23.79
N ASP A 86 -5.97 -3.69 -24.96
CA ASP A 86 -4.67 -3.21 -25.40
C ASP A 86 -4.22 -1.97 -24.62
N GLN A 87 -5.09 -0.99 -24.41
CA GLN A 87 -4.82 0.17 -23.54
C GLN A 87 -4.46 -0.28 -22.11
N VAL A 88 -5.21 -1.22 -21.54
CA VAL A 88 -4.92 -1.76 -20.18
C VAL A 88 -3.57 -2.45 -20.15
N LYS A 89 -3.25 -3.26 -21.17
CA LYS A 89 -1.96 -3.94 -21.27
C LYS A 89 -0.80 -2.93 -21.24
N HIS A 90 -0.84 -1.91 -22.07
CA HIS A 90 0.22 -0.91 -22.16
C HIS A 90 0.27 0.02 -20.97
N PHE A 91 -0.89 0.45 -20.44
CA PHE A 91 -0.97 1.33 -19.28
C PHE A 91 -0.55 0.64 -17.99
N TYR A 92 -1.21 -0.49 -17.67
CA TYR A 92 -1.06 -1.11 -16.36
C TYR A 92 0.05 -2.16 -16.32
N HIS A 93 0.07 -3.11 -17.26
CA HIS A 93 1.03 -4.21 -17.19
C HIS A 93 2.43 -3.76 -17.61
N ILE A 94 2.57 -3.00 -18.69
CA ILE A 94 3.87 -2.60 -19.21
C ILE A 94 4.36 -1.31 -18.51
N THR A 95 3.71 -0.17 -18.76
CA THR A 95 4.23 1.11 -18.25
C THR A 95 4.25 1.16 -16.72
N SER A 96 3.15 0.77 -16.06
CA SER A 96 3.09 0.83 -14.59
C SER A 96 3.92 -0.26 -13.92
N LYS A 97 3.90 -1.51 -14.41
CA LYS A 97 4.51 -2.65 -13.71
C LYS A 97 5.90 -3.03 -14.20
N GLU A 98 6.20 -2.88 -15.49
CA GLU A 98 7.54 -3.22 -16.00
C GLU A 98 8.47 -2.00 -16.04
N ALA A 99 7.95 -0.77 -16.24
CA ALA A 99 8.79 0.42 -16.22
C ALA A 99 8.82 1.11 -14.83
N PHE A 100 7.67 1.49 -14.24
CA PHE A 100 7.69 2.29 -13.02
C PHE A 100 7.97 1.48 -11.76
N TRP A 101 7.34 0.31 -11.61
CA TRP A 101 7.45 -0.50 -10.40
C TRP A 101 8.90 -0.82 -9.97
N PRO A 102 9.80 -1.22 -10.89
CA PRO A 102 11.20 -1.44 -10.54
C PRO A 102 11.90 -0.18 -10.02
N ILE A 103 11.67 0.96 -10.66
CA ILE A 103 12.28 2.23 -10.25
C ILE A 103 11.78 2.66 -8.88
N LEU A 104 10.47 2.61 -8.65
CA LEU A 104 9.86 2.95 -7.36
C LEU A 104 10.42 2.10 -6.22
N HIS A 105 10.70 0.84 -6.46
CA HIS A 105 11.24 -0.06 -5.46
C HIS A 105 12.78 -0.16 -5.44
N SER A 106 13.46 0.70 -6.20
CA SER A 106 14.93 0.74 -6.29
C SER A 106 15.57 -0.53 -6.86
N PHE A 107 14.94 -1.11 -7.89
CA PHE A 107 15.46 -2.24 -8.66
C PHE A 107 15.71 -1.86 -10.13
N PRO A 108 16.60 -0.89 -10.43
CA PRO A 108 16.78 -0.33 -11.76
C PRO A 108 17.22 -1.35 -12.81
N TYR A 109 17.84 -2.45 -12.42
CA TYR A 109 18.23 -3.53 -13.34
C TYR A 109 17.05 -4.36 -13.90
N HIS A 110 15.85 -4.20 -13.34
CA HIS A 110 14.61 -4.74 -13.89
C HIS A 110 13.86 -3.74 -14.79
N PHE A 111 14.32 -2.51 -14.84
CA PHE A 111 13.69 -1.46 -15.62
C PHE A 111 13.84 -1.68 -17.12
N THR A 112 12.75 -1.45 -17.86
CA THR A 112 12.75 -1.29 -19.30
C THR A 112 11.76 -0.21 -19.72
N SER A 113 12.16 0.67 -20.63
CA SER A 113 11.30 1.70 -21.21
C SER A 113 10.93 1.44 -22.68
N GLU A 114 11.59 0.46 -23.32
CA GLU A 114 11.46 0.23 -24.76
C GLU A 114 10.05 -0.20 -25.18
N THR A 115 9.35 -0.90 -24.32
CA THR A 115 7.99 -1.40 -24.56
C THR A 115 6.91 -0.52 -23.94
N ALA A 116 7.29 0.53 -23.18
CA ALA A 116 6.35 1.44 -22.55
C ALA A 116 5.72 2.36 -23.60
N ASP A 117 4.40 2.47 -23.56
CA ASP A 117 3.61 3.36 -24.42
C ASP A 117 3.26 4.63 -23.65
N TRP A 118 4.11 5.66 -23.80
CA TRP A 118 3.96 6.92 -23.09
C TRP A 118 2.73 7.71 -23.56
N GLU A 119 2.42 7.69 -24.85
CA GLU A 119 1.24 8.38 -25.39
C GLU A 119 -0.07 7.78 -24.83
N ASN A 120 -0.12 6.44 -24.72
CA ASN A 120 -1.25 5.77 -24.08
C ASN A 120 -1.35 6.13 -22.58
N PHE A 121 -0.22 6.23 -21.89
CA PHE A 121 -0.19 6.65 -20.47
C PHE A 121 -0.69 8.09 -20.30
N GLN A 122 -0.25 9.03 -21.15
CA GLN A 122 -0.74 10.40 -21.17
C GLN A 122 -2.24 10.45 -21.46
N THR A 123 -2.69 9.74 -22.50
CA THR A 123 -4.10 9.69 -22.91
C THR A 123 -5.00 9.21 -21.77
N ILE A 124 -4.62 8.13 -21.08
CA ILE A 124 -5.43 7.59 -19.98
C ILE A 124 -5.45 8.57 -18.79
N ASN A 125 -4.32 9.17 -18.42
CA ASN A 125 -4.29 10.19 -17.38
C ASN A 125 -5.16 11.43 -17.74
N ARG A 126 -5.21 11.81 -19.00
CA ARG A 126 -6.10 12.89 -19.48
C ARG A 126 -7.57 12.50 -19.33
N LEU A 127 -7.96 11.27 -19.70
CA LEU A 127 -9.32 10.77 -19.52
C LEU A 127 -9.74 10.77 -18.03
N PHE A 128 -8.82 10.43 -17.12
CA PHE A 128 -9.08 10.55 -15.69
C PHE A 128 -9.29 12.00 -15.24
N ALA A 129 -8.48 12.92 -15.74
CA ALA A 129 -8.60 14.34 -15.45
C ALA A 129 -9.93 14.93 -15.96
N GLU A 130 -10.31 14.60 -17.20
CA GLU A 130 -11.59 15.01 -17.81
C GLU A 130 -12.77 14.51 -16.99
N ALA A 131 -12.80 13.20 -16.67
CA ALA A 131 -13.84 12.61 -15.83
C ALA A 131 -13.92 13.26 -14.44
N ALA A 132 -12.77 13.55 -13.82
CA ALA A 132 -12.73 14.24 -12.53
C ALA A 132 -13.31 15.66 -12.62
N CYS A 133 -12.94 16.43 -13.63
CA CYS A 133 -13.42 17.79 -13.84
C CYS A 133 -14.92 17.85 -14.16
N GLU A 134 -15.45 16.82 -14.86
CA GLU A 134 -16.88 16.69 -15.13
C GLU A 134 -17.68 16.43 -13.85
N GLU A 135 -17.16 15.62 -12.92
CA GLU A 135 -17.84 15.23 -11.68
C GLU A 135 -17.67 16.27 -10.55
N ALA A 136 -16.58 17.01 -10.54
CA ALA A 136 -16.23 17.94 -9.47
C ALA A 136 -17.10 19.20 -9.46
N ALA A 137 -17.60 19.60 -8.28
CA ALA A 137 -18.12 20.92 -8.01
C ALA A 137 -17.00 21.98 -8.10
N ASP A 138 -17.33 23.27 -8.08
CA ASP A 138 -16.32 24.33 -8.27
C ASP A 138 -15.37 24.43 -7.07
N ASP A 139 -15.84 24.11 -5.86
CA ASP A 139 -15.09 24.08 -4.61
C ASP A 139 -14.60 22.67 -4.23
N ALA A 140 -14.82 21.68 -5.09
CA ALA A 140 -14.49 20.29 -4.82
C ALA A 140 -13.00 20.07 -4.59
N LEU A 141 -12.72 19.10 -3.73
CA LEU A 141 -11.40 18.49 -3.63
C LEU A 141 -11.29 17.34 -4.65
N ILE A 142 -10.24 17.37 -5.46
CA ILE A 142 -9.87 16.27 -6.34
C ILE A 142 -8.63 15.58 -5.75
N TRP A 143 -8.79 14.34 -5.30
CA TRP A 143 -7.75 13.59 -4.62
C TRP A 143 -7.26 12.41 -5.45
N ILE A 144 -6.03 12.51 -5.92
CA ILE A 144 -5.40 11.56 -6.84
C ILE A 144 -4.54 10.57 -6.04
N HIS A 145 -4.64 9.29 -6.37
CA HIS A 145 -3.89 8.25 -5.68
C HIS A 145 -3.00 7.45 -6.62
N ASP A 146 -1.74 7.38 -6.19
CA ASP A 146 -0.70 6.49 -6.68
C ASP A 146 -0.16 6.78 -8.09
N TYR A 147 0.99 6.20 -8.37
CA TYR A 147 1.86 6.46 -9.53
C TYR A 147 1.22 6.19 -10.90
N ASN A 148 0.16 5.40 -10.96
CA ASN A 148 -0.61 5.19 -12.19
C ASN A 148 -1.22 6.48 -12.75
N LEU A 149 -1.42 7.48 -11.89
CA LEU A 149 -2.09 8.74 -12.22
C LEU A 149 -1.18 9.97 -12.04
N TRP A 150 0.12 9.79 -12.20
CA TRP A 150 1.13 10.84 -12.03
C TRP A 150 0.91 12.08 -12.90
N LEU A 151 0.27 11.93 -14.08
CA LEU A 151 0.05 13.06 -15.00
C LEU A 151 -1.33 13.71 -14.84
N ALA A 152 -2.24 13.11 -14.06
CA ALA A 152 -3.61 13.61 -13.95
C ALA A 152 -3.67 15.03 -13.37
N ALA A 153 -2.81 15.37 -12.41
CA ALA A 153 -2.80 16.69 -11.77
C ALA A 153 -2.54 17.83 -12.76
N ARG A 154 -1.60 17.66 -13.69
CA ARG A 154 -1.32 18.63 -14.74
C ARG A 154 -2.56 18.86 -15.62
N TYR A 155 -3.19 17.79 -16.09
CA TYR A 155 -4.36 17.91 -16.95
C TYR A 155 -5.57 18.50 -16.23
N ILE A 156 -5.75 18.21 -14.93
CA ILE A 156 -6.79 18.85 -14.12
C ILE A 156 -6.52 20.36 -14.02
N ARG A 157 -5.27 20.76 -13.75
CA ARG A 157 -4.88 22.17 -13.65
C ARG A 157 -5.05 22.91 -14.96
N GLU A 158 -4.82 22.26 -16.10
CA GLU A 158 -5.09 22.81 -17.44
C GLU A 158 -6.60 23.03 -17.68
N LEU A 159 -7.46 22.10 -17.23
CA LEU A 159 -8.92 22.14 -17.41
C LEU A 159 -9.64 23.03 -16.38
N LYS A 160 -9.18 23.02 -15.15
CA LYS A 160 -9.69 23.81 -14.02
C LYS A 160 -8.52 24.47 -13.27
N PRO A 161 -8.10 25.68 -13.63
CA PRO A 161 -6.94 26.35 -13.03
C PRO A 161 -7.04 26.54 -11.51
N ASP A 162 -8.23 26.72 -10.97
CA ASP A 162 -8.49 26.97 -9.55
C ASP A 162 -8.87 25.69 -8.77
N ALA A 163 -8.77 24.50 -9.39
CA ALA A 163 -9.09 23.25 -8.73
C ALA A 163 -8.19 23.00 -7.51
N LYS A 164 -8.77 22.47 -6.42
CA LYS A 164 -8.00 21.96 -5.26
C LYS A 164 -7.58 20.52 -5.56
N ILE A 165 -6.27 20.31 -5.69
CA ILE A 165 -5.70 19.04 -6.13
C ILE A 165 -4.79 18.50 -5.04
N ALA A 166 -5.11 17.32 -4.52
CA ALA A 166 -4.21 16.58 -3.66
C ALA A 166 -3.75 15.30 -4.37
N PHE A 167 -2.53 14.90 -4.10
CA PHE A 167 -1.96 13.64 -4.56
C PHE A 167 -1.41 12.85 -3.37
N PHE A 168 -1.63 11.53 -3.34
CA PHE A 168 -1.02 10.65 -2.33
C PHE A 168 -0.31 9.45 -2.98
N HIS A 169 0.96 9.28 -2.62
CA HIS A 169 1.84 8.25 -3.15
C HIS A 169 1.88 7.04 -2.21
N HIS A 170 1.35 5.89 -2.63
CA HIS A 170 1.26 4.69 -1.79
C HIS A 170 2.46 3.75 -1.89
N THR A 171 3.29 3.93 -2.90
CA THR A 171 4.53 3.16 -3.09
C THR A 171 5.74 3.89 -2.51
N PRO A 172 6.90 3.24 -2.38
CA PRO A 172 8.13 3.96 -2.08
C PRO A 172 8.37 5.06 -3.11
N PHE A 173 8.99 6.16 -2.68
CA PHE A 173 9.53 7.14 -3.62
C PHE A 173 11.06 7.05 -3.56
N PRO A 174 11.75 6.74 -4.68
CA PRO A 174 13.16 6.44 -4.68
C PRO A 174 14.03 7.70 -4.58
N SER A 175 15.33 7.52 -4.33
CA SER A 175 16.33 8.58 -4.36
C SER A 175 16.49 9.17 -5.77
N VAL A 176 17.10 10.35 -5.84
CA VAL A 176 17.20 11.16 -7.06
C VAL A 176 17.93 10.45 -8.21
N ASP A 177 18.98 9.73 -7.91
CA ASP A 177 19.77 8.95 -8.87
C ASP A 177 19.01 7.78 -9.47
N VAL A 178 18.10 7.17 -8.70
CA VAL A 178 17.23 6.08 -9.16
C VAL A 178 16.03 6.62 -9.92
N PHE A 179 15.32 7.63 -9.39
CA PHE A 179 14.16 8.20 -10.08
C PHE A 179 14.53 8.78 -11.45
N ASN A 180 15.68 9.44 -11.53
CA ASN A 180 16.14 10.11 -12.75
C ASN A 180 16.56 9.15 -13.88
N ILE A 181 16.49 7.83 -13.66
CA ILE A 181 16.58 6.83 -14.74
C ILE A 181 15.35 6.91 -15.67
N LEU A 182 14.17 7.33 -15.14
CA LEU A 182 12.95 7.44 -15.94
C LEU A 182 13.12 8.48 -17.07
N PRO A 183 12.88 8.12 -18.34
CA PRO A 183 12.92 9.08 -19.45
C PRO A 183 11.94 10.24 -19.27
N TRP A 184 10.80 9.97 -18.67
CA TRP A 184 9.68 10.90 -18.47
C TRP A 184 9.72 11.66 -17.13
N ARG A 185 10.84 11.58 -16.40
CA ARG A 185 11.01 12.16 -15.06
C ARG A 185 10.60 13.62 -14.93
N GLN A 186 10.96 14.44 -15.94
CA GLN A 186 10.65 15.87 -15.96
C GLN A 186 9.12 16.09 -15.97
N GLU A 187 8.43 15.44 -16.89
CA GLU A 187 7.00 15.60 -17.10
C GLU A 187 6.19 15.08 -15.88
N ILE A 188 6.64 13.98 -15.26
CA ILE A 188 6.04 13.43 -14.05
C ILE A 188 6.16 14.41 -12.88
N VAL A 189 7.36 14.95 -12.64
CA VAL A 189 7.59 15.88 -11.53
C VAL A 189 6.85 17.19 -11.74
N GLU A 190 6.87 17.75 -12.95
CA GLU A 190 6.11 18.97 -13.28
C GLU A 190 4.60 18.79 -13.05
N SER A 191 4.06 17.59 -13.34
CA SER A 191 2.67 17.28 -13.05
C SER A 191 2.38 17.21 -11.55
N LEU A 192 3.22 16.55 -10.76
CA LEU A 192 3.06 16.50 -9.31
C LEU A 192 3.16 17.87 -8.66
N LEU A 193 4.00 18.77 -9.21
CA LEU A 193 4.11 20.15 -8.76
C LEU A 193 2.89 21.04 -9.13
N CYS A 194 1.94 20.53 -9.91
CA CYS A 194 0.64 21.17 -10.13
C CYS A 194 -0.37 20.90 -9.00
N CYS A 195 -0.04 20.04 -8.04
CA CYS A 195 -0.88 19.77 -6.86
C CYS A 195 -0.74 20.86 -5.80
N ASP A 196 -1.77 21.05 -4.99
CA ASP A 196 -1.72 21.88 -3.77
C ASP A 196 -1.13 21.11 -2.60
N ILE A 197 -1.33 19.77 -2.58
CA ILE A 197 -0.72 18.86 -1.60
C ILE A 197 -0.16 17.64 -2.32
N VAL A 198 1.08 17.23 -1.95
CA VAL A 198 1.67 15.95 -2.34
C VAL A 198 2.03 15.18 -1.08
N GLY A 199 1.33 14.07 -0.83
CA GLY A 199 1.44 13.25 0.37
C GLY A 199 2.16 11.93 0.14
N PHE A 200 2.86 11.46 1.19
CA PHE A 200 3.61 10.22 1.23
C PHE A 200 3.33 9.48 2.54
N HIS A 201 3.69 8.19 2.61
CA HIS A 201 3.56 7.44 3.87
C HIS A 201 4.57 7.86 4.92
N ILE A 202 5.81 8.15 4.55
CA ILE A 202 6.88 8.42 5.51
C ILE A 202 7.75 9.62 5.08
N PRO A 203 8.38 10.28 6.04
CA PRO A 203 9.23 11.45 5.81
C PRO A 203 10.34 11.23 4.79
N ARG A 204 10.99 10.07 4.79
CA ARG A 204 12.05 9.74 3.82
C ARG A 204 11.56 9.82 2.36
N TYR A 205 10.32 9.41 2.09
CA TYR A 205 9.80 9.45 0.73
C TYR A 205 9.43 10.86 0.29
N SER A 206 8.96 11.71 1.20
CA SER A 206 8.72 13.12 0.92
C SER A 206 10.02 13.87 0.63
N GLU A 207 11.09 13.65 1.40
CA GLU A 207 12.40 14.24 1.13
C GLU A 207 13.02 13.73 -0.19
N ASN A 208 12.84 12.45 -0.52
CA ASN A 208 13.26 11.94 -1.83
C ASN A 208 12.54 12.66 -2.97
N PHE A 209 11.25 12.89 -2.86
CA PHE A 209 10.48 13.65 -3.85
C PHE A 209 11.00 15.09 -3.98
N VAL A 210 11.20 15.78 -2.87
CA VAL A 210 11.74 17.15 -2.86
C VAL A 210 13.11 17.20 -3.53
N ASN A 211 13.99 16.25 -3.23
CA ASN A 211 15.33 16.18 -3.84
C ASN A 211 15.24 15.90 -5.35
N VAL A 212 14.32 15.08 -5.81
CA VAL A 212 14.05 14.86 -7.23
C VAL A 212 13.52 16.15 -7.87
N ALA A 213 12.54 16.82 -7.24
CA ALA A 213 11.99 18.06 -7.75
C ALA A 213 13.06 19.15 -7.91
N ARG A 214 13.95 19.30 -6.93
CA ARG A 214 15.09 20.24 -6.98
C ARG A 214 16.12 19.91 -8.07
N SER A 215 16.24 18.62 -8.41
CA SER A 215 17.19 18.21 -9.46
C SER A 215 16.68 18.47 -10.87
N LEU A 216 15.36 18.61 -11.04
CA LEU A 216 14.70 18.70 -12.35
C LEU A 216 14.02 20.05 -12.59
N CYS A 217 13.63 20.76 -11.54
CA CYS A 217 12.84 21.99 -11.62
C CYS A 217 13.44 23.08 -10.73
N GLU A 218 13.22 24.33 -11.12
CA GLU A 218 13.52 25.49 -10.27
C GLU A 218 12.40 25.60 -9.20
N VAL A 219 12.69 25.11 -8.01
CA VAL A 219 11.79 25.17 -6.84
C VAL A 219 12.46 25.89 -5.68
N ASP A 220 11.70 26.76 -5.00
CA ASP A 220 12.15 27.43 -3.78
C ASP A 220 11.61 26.66 -2.56
N ILE A 221 12.47 26.34 -1.61
CA ILE A 221 12.04 25.77 -0.33
C ILE A 221 11.55 26.92 0.56
N LEU A 222 10.28 26.87 0.95
CA LEU A 222 9.67 27.89 1.80
C LEU A 222 9.71 27.51 3.29
N LYS A 223 9.52 26.22 3.62
CA LYS A 223 9.43 25.78 5.01
C LYS A 223 10.03 24.39 5.19
N ARG A 224 10.76 24.22 6.32
CA ARG A 224 11.21 22.94 6.85
C ARG A 224 10.66 22.74 8.24
N GLU A 225 10.37 21.51 8.63
CA GLU A 225 9.82 21.17 9.93
C GLU A 225 10.50 19.91 10.49
N PRO A 226 10.72 19.85 11.81
CA PRO A 226 11.19 18.64 12.44
C PRO A 226 10.12 17.55 12.36
N VAL A 227 10.55 16.33 12.15
CA VAL A 227 9.65 15.17 12.14
C VAL A 227 9.47 14.66 13.58
N PRO A 228 8.22 14.33 14.01
CA PRO A 228 7.98 13.70 15.29
C PRO A 228 8.75 12.36 15.43
N GLU A 229 9.38 12.14 16.58
CA GLU A 229 10.23 10.96 16.82
C GLU A 229 9.48 9.63 16.62
N HIS A 230 8.17 9.58 16.89
CA HIS A 230 7.36 8.37 16.75
C HIS A 230 7.19 7.87 15.30
N ILE A 231 7.54 8.67 14.29
CA ILE A 231 7.54 8.26 12.88
C ILE A 231 8.93 8.37 12.24
N THR A 232 9.96 8.57 13.03
CA THR A 232 11.35 8.59 12.57
C THR A 232 12.32 8.28 13.71
N PRO A 233 12.21 7.10 14.37
CA PRO A 233 13.10 6.74 15.47
C PRO A 233 14.55 6.68 14.97
N VAL A 234 15.45 7.26 15.74
CA VAL A 234 16.88 7.28 15.42
C VAL A 234 17.42 5.86 15.26
N GLY A 235 18.20 5.62 14.21
CA GLY A 235 18.82 4.33 13.94
C GLY A 235 18.05 3.41 12.99
N THR A 236 16.84 3.78 12.56
CA THR A 236 16.14 3.04 11.49
C THR A 236 16.67 3.46 10.11
N ALA A 237 16.69 2.52 9.16
CA ALA A 237 17.23 2.76 7.81
C ALA A 237 16.51 3.87 7.03
N LEU A 238 15.21 4.09 7.33
CA LEU A 238 14.37 5.08 6.67
C LEU A 238 14.08 6.32 7.53
N ALA A 239 14.81 6.52 8.63
CA ALA A 239 14.66 7.70 9.48
C ALA A 239 14.96 8.98 8.71
N GLU A 240 14.19 10.03 9.01
CA GLU A 240 14.37 11.38 8.49
C GLU A 240 13.98 12.40 9.58
N PRO A 241 14.94 13.12 10.15
CA PRO A 241 14.66 13.97 11.31
C PRO A 241 13.97 15.29 10.97
N GLU A 242 14.08 15.75 9.72
CA GLU A 242 13.54 17.01 9.23
C GLU A 242 13.01 16.83 7.80
N VAL A 243 11.92 17.49 7.45
CA VAL A 243 11.34 17.45 6.11
C VAL A 243 11.00 18.85 5.60
N VAL A 244 11.01 19.00 4.28
CA VAL A 244 10.40 20.16 3.63
C VAL A 244 8.90 19.98 3.66
N SER A 245 8.18 20.94 4.29
CA SER A 245 6.72 20.94 4.35
C SER A 245 6.06 21.88 3.33
N GLN A 246 6.81 22.83 2.76
CA GLN A 246 6.33 23.70 1.69
C GLN A 246 7.44 24.05 0.70
N LEU A 247 7.10 24.04 -0.56
CA LEU A 247 7.93 24.56 -1.65
C LEU A 247 7.11 25.44 -2.59
N LYS A 248 7.79 26.27 -3.37
CA LYS A 248 7.17 27.11 -4.40
C LYS A 248 7.67 26.71 -5.78
N TYR A 249 6.74 26.54 -6.71
CA TYR A 249 7.01 26.23 -8.11
C TYR A 249 6.17 27.11 -9.03
N LYS A 250 6.80 27.87 -9.92
CA LYS A 250 6.12 28.76 -10.88
C LYS A 250 5.06 29.67 -10.23
N GLY A 251 5.33 30.14 -9.01
CA GLY A 251 4.41 31.00 -8.23
C GLY A 251 3.40 30.26 -7.35
N GLN A 252 3.15 28.98 -7.58
CA GLN A 252 2.24 28.15 -6.75
C GLN A 252 2.97 27.59 -5.53
N ILE A 253 2.30 27.59 -4.38
CA ILE A 253 2.76 26.89 -3.17
C ILE A 253 2.29 25.44 -3.25
N VAL A 254 3.23 24.52 -3.05
CA VAL A 254 2.98 23.09 -2.96
C VAL A 254 3.29 22.62 -1.53
N ASN A 255 2.28 22.13 -0.85
CA ASN A 255 2.45 21.55 0.48
C ASN A 255 2.91 20.10 0.34
N ILE A 256 3.95 19.74 1.07
CA ILE A 256 4.47 18.38 1.12
C ILE A 256 4.08 17.76 2.46
N ASP A 257 3.52 16.58 2.42
CA ASP A 257 3.00 15.90 3.59
C ASP A 257 3.54 14.47 3.72
N ALA A 258 3.73 14.02 4.95
CA ALA A 258 4.16 12.65 5.23
C ALA A 258 3.41 12.14 6.47
N PHE A 259 2.46 11.23 6.25
CA PHE A 259 1.69 10.63 7.32
C PHE A 259 1.33 9.17 6.96
N PRO A 260 1.77 8.18 7.77
CA PRO A 260 1.52 6.78 7.48
C PRO A 260 0.05 6.41 7.56
N VAL A 261 -0.46 5.69 6.57
CA VAL A 261 -1.84 5.15 6.63
C VAL A 261 -1.97 4.16 7.77
N GLY A 262 -2.99 4.34 8.59
CA GLY A 262 -3.36 3.40 9.65
C GLY A 262 -4.12 2.18 9.14
N THR A 263 -4.20 1.13 9.97
CA THR A 263 -5.18 0.04 9.80
C THR A 263 -6.48 0.36 10.53
N ASN A 264 -7.46 -0.53 10.46
CA ASN A 264 -8.73 -0.41 11.19
C ASN A 264 -8.80 -1.44 12.32
N PRO A 265 -8.38 -1.10 13.56
CA PRO A 265 -8.39 -2.03 14.68
C PRO A 265 -9.78 -2.58 15.00
N GLY A 266 -10.80 -1.71 15.06
CA GLY A 266 -12.16 -2.12 15.37
C GLY A 266 -12.74 -3.12 14.37
N PHE A 267 -12.41 -2.97 13.08
CA PHE A 267 -12.83 -3.94 12.07
C PHE A 267 -12.13 -5.30 12.26
N ILE A 268 -10.82 -5.32 12.49
CA ILE A 268 -10.07 -6.56 12.70
C ILE A 268 -10.62 -7.29 13.93
N GLU A 269 -10.83 -6.59 15.03
CA GLU A 269 -11.39 -7.13 16.27
C GLU A 269 -12.81 -7.66 16.05
N SER A 270 -13.66 -6.91 15.35
CA SER A 270 -15.03 -7.37 15.04
C SER A 270 -15.09 -8.65 14.21
N VAL A 271 -14.13 -8.86 13.30
CA VAL A 271 -14.03 -10.12 12.54
C VAL A 271 -13.58 -11.27 13.43
N LEU A 272 -12.62 -11.02 14.32
CA LEU A 272 -12.10 -12.03 15.24
C LEU A 272 -13.13 -12.44 16.31
N GLU A 273 -14.03 -11.56 16.71
CA GLU A 273 -15.08 -11.82 17.72
C GLU A 273 -16.27 -12.62 17.21
N LYS A 274 -16.42 -12.77 15.88
CA LYS A 274 -17.51 -13.55 15.30
C LYS A 274 -17.49 -15.00 15.77
N PRO A 275 -18.63 -15.60 16.11
CA PRO A 275 -18.70 -16.99 16.59
C PRO A 275 -18.02 -18.00 15.66
N GLU A 276 -18.26 -17.88 14.35
CA GLU A 276 -17.65 -18.72 13.33
C GLU A 276 -16.13 -18.59 13.28
N THR A 277 -15.60 -17.39 13.53
CA THR A 277 -14.15 -17.16 13.59
C THR A 277 -13.55 -17.75 14.88
N GLN A 278 -14.24 -17.63 16.00
CA GLN A 278 -13.80 -18.21 17.28
C GLN A 278 -13.78 -19.74 17.22
N GLU A 279 -14.79 -20.38 16.62
CA GLU A 279 -14.80 -21.82 16.39
C GLU A 279 -13.62 -22.24 15.50
N ARG A 280 -13.37 -21.49 14.41
CA ARG A 280 -12.23 -21.76 13.54
C ARG A 280 -10.89 -21.62 14.24
N LEU A 281 -10.71 -20.59 15.06
CA LEU A 281 -9.52 -20.38 15.89
C LEU A 281 -9.26 -21.57 16.80
N GLN A 282 -10.30 -22.15 17.42
CA GLN A 282 -10.17 -23.32 18.27
C GLN A 282 -9.72 -24.56 17.48
N VAL A 283 -10.30 -24.79 16.30
CA VAL A 283 -9.91 -25.90 15.41
C VAL A 283 -8.45 -25.76 14.98
N MET A 284 -8.07 -24.59 14.46
CA MET A 284 -6.69 -24.33 14.02
C MET A 284 -5.69 -24.45 15.18
N GLY A 285 -6.03 -23.97 16.38
CA GLY A 285 -5.18 -24.10 17.56
C GLY A 285 -4.94 -25.56 17.93
N ASN A 286 -5.96 -26.41 17.82
CA ASN A 286 -5.83 -27.85 18.05
C ASN A 286 -4.96 -28.53 16.96
N GLU A 287 -5.13 -28.16 15.69
CA GLU A 287 -4.34 -28.67 14.56
C GLU A 287 -2.85 -28.31 14.70
N LEU A 288 -2.54 -27.13 15.24
CA LEU A 288 -1.15 -26.74 15.55
C LEU A 288 -0.48 -27.65 16.58
N GLY A 289 -1.24 -28.22 17.52
CA GLY A 289 -0.73 -29.20 18.46
C GLY A 289 0.44 -28.70 19.34
N GLY A 290 0.43 -27.42 19.69
CA GLY A 290 1.49 -26.79 20.49
C GLY A 290 2.75 -26.38 19.70
N ARG A 291 2.73 -26.46 18.37
CA ARG A 291 3.83 -25.92 17.52
C ARG A 291 3.80 -24.41 17.52
N GLN A 292 4.98 -23.80 17.48
CA GLN A 292 5.10 -22.36 17.21
C GLN A 292 4.73 -22.07 15.76
N LEU A 293 3.78 -21.15 15.56
CA LEU A 293 3.31 -20.75 14.26
C LEU A 293 4.04 -19.49 13.78
N MET A 294 4.61 -19.56 12.60
CA MET A 294 5.14 -18.41 11.87
C MET A 294 4.24 -18.11 10.69
N ILE A 295 3.96 -16.84 10.43
CA ILE A 295 3.13 -16.37 9.30
C ILE A 295 3.85 -15.34 8.44
N ALA A 296 3.79 -15.50 7.12
CA ALA A 296 4.07 -14.45 6.15
C ALA A 296 2.88 -14.32 5.21
N ALA A 297 2.42 -13.09 4.99
CA ALA A 297 1.26 -12.84 4.14
C ALA A 297 1.55 -11.75 3.11
N GLY A 298 1.12 -11.99 1.87
CA GLY A 298 1.29 -11.02 0.80
C GLY A 298 0.92 -11.56 -0.58
N ARG A 299 1.36 -10.81 -1.58
CA ARG A 299 1.26 -11.24 -2.99
C ARG A 299 2.60 -11.78 -3.46
N VAL A 300 2.57 -12.58 -4.51
CA VAL A 300 3.79 -12.90 -5.25
C VAL A 300 4.34 -11.63 -5.89
N ASP A 301 5.50 -11.19 -5.42
CA ASP A 301 6.22 -10.06 -5.99
C ASP A 301 7.71 -10.20 -5.61
N TYR A 302 8.61 -9.90 -6.55
CA TYR A 302 10.06 -10.00 -6.31
C TYR A 302 10.54 -9.00 -5.23
N VAL A 303 9.80 -7.91 -4.99
CA VAL A 303 10.12 -6.93 -3.95
C VAL A 303 9.73 -7.39 -2.55
N LYS A 304 8.95 -8.47 -2.41
CA LYS A 304 8.39 -8.93 -1.12
C LYS A 304 9.32 -9.82 -0.29
N GLY A 305 10.51 -10.17 -0.80
CA GLY A 305 11.51 -10.93 -0.05
C GLY A 305 11.09 -12.37 0.27
N ASN A 306 10.11 -12.93 -0.45
CA ASN A 306 9.60 -14.28 -0.21
C ASN A 306 10.68 -15.36 -0.36
N ARG A 307 11.57 -15.18 -1.34
CA ARG A 307 12.70 -16.08 -1.57
C ARG A 307 13.68 -16.02 -0.40
N GLU A 308 14.05 -14.83 0.01
CA GLU A 308 14.99 -14.56 1.10
C GLU A 308 14.48 -15.13 2.43
N MET A 309 13.18 -15.04 2.71
CA MET A 309 12.54 -15.65 3.87
C MET A 309 12.62 -17.19 3.82
N LEU A 310 12.29 -17.80 2.69
CA LEU A 310 12.34 -19.27 2.53
C LEU A 310 13.76 -19.80 2.62
N GLU A 311 14.75 -19.12 2.02
CA GLU A 311 16.16 -19.48 2.13
C GLU A 311 16.67 -19.38 3.59
N ALA A 312 16.25 -18.34 4.33
CA ALA A 312 16.57 -18.20 5.75
C ALA A 312 15.89 -19.29 6.61
N TYR A 313 14.66 -19.64 6.29
CA TYR A 313 13.95 -20.73 6.98
C TYR A 313 14.60 -22.10 6.71
N GLU A 314 15.03 -22.38 5.47
CA GLU A 314 15.80 -23.60 5.16
C GLU A 314 17.07 -23.66 6.00
N ARG A 315 17.84 -22.57 6.08
CA ARG A 315 19.07 -22.51 6.89
C ARG A 315 18.78 -22.68 8.39
N LEU A 316 17.67 -22.10 8.89
CA LEU A 316 17.22 -22.29 10.26
C LEU A 316 17.00 -23.77 10.57
N LEU A 317 16.23 -24.47 9.76
CA LEU A 317 15.95 -25.91 9.96
C LEU A 317 17.21 -26.77 9.85
N GLN A 318 18.20 -26.38 9.04
CA GLN A 318 19.49 -27.06 8.97
C GLN A 318 20.31 -26.91 10.24
N ARG A 319 20.35 -25.68 10.80
CA ARG A 319 21.13 -25.38 12.02
C ARG A 319 20.46 -25.85 13.32
N ARG A 320 19.12 -25.91 13.30
CA ARG A 320 18.29 -26.17 14.49
C ARG A 320 17.40 -27.41 14.29
N PRO A 321 17.97 -28.64 14.27
CA PRO A 321 17.18 -29.87 14.17
C PRO A 321 16.19 -30.05 15.35
N ASP A 322 16.46 -29.42 16.48
CA ASP A 322 15.58 -29.38 17.66
C ASP A 322 14.24 -28.69 17.43
N LEU A 323 14.12 -27.86 16.36
CA LEU A 323 12.87 -27.20 15.93
C LEU A 323 12.02 -28.09 15.00
N HIS A 324 12.55 -29.23 14.51
CA HIS A 324 11.78 -30.11 13.63
C HIS A 324 10.57 -30.71 14.37
N GLY A 325 9.38 -30.47 13.83
CA GLY A 325 8.10 -30.82 14.44
C GLY A 325 7.59 -29.82 15.48
N LYS A 326 8.34 -28.76 15.79
CA LYS A 326 7.96 -27.75 16.80
C LYS A 326 7.62 -26.39 16.22
N VAL A 327 8.01 -26.13 14.98
CA VAL A 327 7.68 -24.89 14.25
C VAL A 327 6.92 -25.21 12.99
N GLN A 328 6.03 -24.32 12.58
CA GLN A 328 5.32 -24.39 11.32
C GLN A 328 5.31 -23.02 10.65
N PHE A 329 5.70 -22.96 9.38
CA PHE A 329 5.69 -21.73 8.60
C PHE A 329 4.53 -21.72 7.60
N VAL A 330 3.60 -20.79 7.77
CA VAL A 330 2.47 -20.56 6.86
C VAL A 330 2.78 -19.35 6.00
N MET A 331 2.71 -19.51 4.68
CA MET A 331 2.87 -18.43 3.72
C MET A 331 1.61 -18.28 2.87
N THR A 332 1.07 -17.08 2.78
CA THR A 332 0.09 -16.73 1.75
C THR A 332 0.79 -15.89 0.69
N CYS A 333 0.90 -16.44 -0.51
CA CYS A 333 1.54 -15.78 -1.66
C CYS A 333 0.57 -15.75 -2.83
N VAL A 334 -0.44 -14.87 -2.74
CA VAL A 334 -1.46 -14.75 -3.78
C VAL A 334 -0.82 -14.24 -5.07
N SER A 335 -1.06 -14.94 -6.19
CA SER A 335 -0.53 -14.54 -7.48
C SER A 335 -0.96 -13.12 -7.83
N ALA A 336 -0.01 -12.27 -8.18
CA ALA A 336 -0.28 -10.99 -8.81
C ALA A 336 -0.85 -11.22 -10.21
N ALA A 337 -1.38 -10.17 -10.85
CA ALA A 337 -2.06 -10.21 -12.14
C ALA A 337 -1.47 -11.25 -13.12
N ALA A 338 -2.33 -12.13 -13.63
CA ALA A 338 -1.95 -13.18 -14.58
C ALA A 338 -1.27 -12.56 -15.82
N GLY A 339 -0.18 -13.17 -16.28
CA GLY A 339 0.42 -12.85 -17.58
C GLY A 339 1.84 -12.26 -17.52
N MET A 340 2.28 -11.67 -16.41
CA MET A 340 3.61 -11.04 -16.35
C MET A 340 4.71 -12.04 -16.02
N ARG A 341 5.76 -12.10 -16.86
CA ARG A 341 6.85 -13.09 -16.77
C ARG A 341 7.60 -13.03 -15.43
N VAL A 342 7.89 -11.82 -14.93
CA VAL A 342 8.65 -11.62 -13.68
C VAL A 342 7.93 -12.24 -12.48
N TYR A 343 6.60 -12.11 -12.39
CA TYR A 343 5.81 -12.70 -11.30
C TYR A 343 5.67 -14.22 -11.42
N LYS A 344 5.55 -14.74 -12.64
CA LYS A 344 5.57 -16.21 -12.88
C LYS A 344 6.89 -16.81 -12.44
N THR A 345 8.01 -16.15 -12.75
CA THR A 345 9.34 -16.57 -12.30
C THR A 345 9.44 -16.56 -10.78
N ALA A 346 9.00 -15.49 -10.14
CA ALA A 346 9.00 -15.38 -8.68
C ALA A 346 8.12 -16.46 -8.02
N GLN A 347 6.92 -16.69 -8.55
CA GLN A 347 6.04 -17.74 -8.06
C GLN A 347 6.68 -19.13 -8.17
N HIS A 348 7.24 -19.44 -9.32
CA HIS A 348 7.92 -20.72 -9.54
C HIS A 348 9.10 -20.93 -8.58
N GLN A 349 9.89 -19.90 -8.32
CA GLN A 349 10.98 -19.95 -7.34
C GLN A 349 10.46 -20.22 -5.92
N ILE A 350 9.38 -19.59 -5.51
CA ILE A 350 8.73 -19.82 -4.21
C ILE A 350 8.27 -21.28 -4.10
N GLU A 351 7.54 -21.78 -5.10
CA GLU A 351 7.03 -23.16 -5.15
C GLU A 351 8.14 -24.18 -5.10
N GLN A 352 9.24 -23.95 -5.83
CA GLN A 352 10.42 -24.82 -5.83
C GLN A 352 11.10 -24.86 -4.45
N LEU A 353 11.27 -23.70 -3.80
CA LEU A 353 11.89 -23.61 -2.47
C LEU A 353 11.02 -24.32 -1.42
N VAL A 354 9.71 -24.10 -1.44
CA VAL A 354 8.77 -24.78 -0.54
C VAL A 354 8.82 -26.30 -0.76
N GLY A 355 8.80 -26.75 -2.00
CA GLY A 355 8.95 -28.17 -2.35
C GLY A 355 10.26 -28.76 -1.85
N LYS A 356 11.38 -28.04 -2.01
CA LYS A 356 12.71 -28.44 -1.52
C LYS A 356 12.75 -28.55 0.01
N ILE A 357 12.22 -27.54 0.73
CA ILE A 357 12.19 -27.52 2.20
C ILE A 357 11.35 -28.69 2.72
N ASN A 358 10.14 -28.85 2.20
CA ASN A 358 9.23 -29.92 2.61
C ASN A 358 9.81 -31.29 2.25
N GLY A 359 10.35 -31.49 1.07
CA GLY A 359 10.99 -32.77 0.67
C GLY A 359 12.18 -33.15 1.53
N ARG A 360 12.92 -32.17 2.10
CA ARG A 360 14.11 -32.41 2.91
C ARG A 360 13.80 -32.65 4.39
N PHE A 361 12.81 -31.95 4.95
CA PHE A 361 12.61 -31.90 6.40
C PHE A 361 11.28 -32.47 6.86
N ALA A 362 10.27 -32.66 5.98
CA ALA A 362 8.96 -33.17 6.39
C ALA A 362 9.05 -34.55 7.09
N LYS A 363 8.15 -34.76 8.01
CA LYS A 363 7.88 -36.03 8.68
C LYS A 363 6.40 -36.39 8.44
N LEU A 364 6.01 -37.63 8.77
CA LEU A 364 4.63 -38.10 8.56
C LEU A 364 3.57 -37.22 9.23
N ASP A 365 3.93 -36.65 10.39
CA ASP A 365 3.08 -35.84 11.25
C ASP A 365 3.40 -34.34 11.23
N TRP A 366 4.34 -33.93 10.35
CA TRP A 366 4.77 -32.53 10.29
C TRP A 366 5.25 -32.12 8.90
N ILE A 367 4.64 -31.06 8.36
CA ILE A 367 5.05 -30.37 7.13
C ILE A 367 5.61 -29.02 7.51
N PRO A 368 6.91 -28.72 7.26
CA PRO A 368 7.54 -27.47 7.67
C PRO A 368 6.87 -26.20 7.16
N THR A 369 6.46 -26.21 5.88
CA THR A 369 5.92 -25.02 5.21
C THR A 369 4.59 -25.31 4.54
N LEU A 370 3.56 -24.54 4.87
CA LEU A 370 2.28 -24.50 4.16
C LEU A 370 2.24 -23.26 3.27
N LEU A 371 2.01 -23.45 1.98
CA LEU A 371 1.92 -22.37 0.99
C LEU A 371 0.50 -22.28 0.43
N PHE A 372 -0.13 -21.11 0.57
CA PHE A 372 -1.41 -20.76 -0.06
C PHE A 372 -1.17 -19.79 -1.21
N THR A 373 -1.46 -20.21 -2.43
CA THR A 373 -1.32 -19.39 -3.65
C THR A 373 -2.64 -18.76 -4.10
N GLN A 374 -3.75 -19.18 -3.50
CA GLN A 374 -5.08 -18.58 -3.70
C GLN A 374 -5.41 -17.65 -2.53
N PRO A 375 -6.25 -16.63 -2.77
CA PRO A 375 -6.76 -15.78 -1.69
C PRO A 375 -7.47 -16.63 -0.64
N ILE A 376 -7.12 -16.44 0.62
CA ILE A 376 -7.85 -17.02 1.75
C ILE A 376 -8.86 -16.00 2.30
N PRO A 377 -9.97 -16.47 2.90
CA PRO A 377 -10.93 -15.57 3.54
C PRO A 377 -10.25 -14.72 4.62
N LEU A 378 -10.74 -13.51 4.81
CA LEU A 378 -10.15 -12.59 5.78
C LEU A 378 -10.21 -13.09 7.21
N SER A 379 -11.34 -13.69 7.60
CA SER A 379 -11.49 -14.33 8.91
C SER A 379 -10.43 -15.41 9.14
N GLU A 380 -10.09 -16.18 8.10
CA GLU A 380 -9.03 -17.16 8.13
C GLU A 380 -7.65 -16.51 8.30
N LEU A 381 -7.37 -15.44 7.53
CA LEU A 381 -6.11 -14.70 7.63
C LEU A 381 -5.90 -14.09 9.02
N PHE A 382 -6.94 -13.44 9.55
CA PHE A 382 -6.86 -12.87 10.90
C PHE A 382 -6.78 -13.95 11.98
N SER A 383 -7.36 -15.13 11.74
CA SER A 383 -7.16 -16.28 12.63
C SER A 383 -5.70 -16.74 12.63
N TYR A 384 -5.05 -16.81 11.47
CA TYR A 384 -3.61 -17.07 11.41
C TYR A 384 -2.81 -16.00 12.16
N TYR A 385 -3.11 -14.71 11.96
CA TYR A 385 -2.42 -13.65 12.71
C TYR A 385 -2.63 -13.77 14.22
N ARG A 386 -3.85 -14.07 14.66
CA ARG A 386 -4.17 -14.25 16.08
C ARG A 386 -3.42 -15.43 16.73
N LEU A 387 -3.15 -16.48 15.98
CA LEU A 387 -2.45 -17.68 16.44
C LEU A 387 -0.93 -17.59 16.28
N ALA A 388 -0.44 -16.83 15.31
CA ALA A 388 0.98 -16.83 14.98
C ALA A 388 1.86 -16.22 16.07
N ASP A 389 2.83 -17.00 16.55
CA ASP A 389 3.84 -16.54 17.51
C ASP A 389 4.85 -15.59 16.88
N VAL A 390 5.06 -15.72 15.55
CA VAL A 390 5.94 -14.85 14.77
C VAL A 390 5.25 -14.42 13.48
N CYS A 391 5.13 -13.12 13.26
CA CYS A 391 4.87 -12.58 11.93
C CYS A 391 6.20 -12.20 11.27
N TRP A 392 6.44 -12.78 10.10
CA TRP A 392 7.67 -12.54 9.36
C TRP A 392 7.36 -11.80 8.07
N THR A 393 7.64 -10.52 8.04
CA THR A 393 7.39 -9.66 6.87
C THR A 393 8.63 -8.84 6.55
N THR A 394 9.43 -9.37 5.62
CA THR A 394 10.72 -8.79 5.25
C THR A 394 10.83 -8.48 3.75
N PRO A 395 9.95 -7.59 3.23
CA PRO A 395 10.11 -7.09 1.87
C PRO A 395 11.49 -6.45 1.66
N LEU A 396 12.02 -6.60 0.46
CA LEU A 396 13.24 -5.90 0.05
C LEU A 396 13.00 -4.39 -0.02
N ARG A 397 11.77 -3.99 -0.35
CA ARG A 397 11.28 -2.60 -0.32
C ARG A 397 9.76 -2.59 -0.28
N ASP A 398 9.17 -1.73 0.53
CA ASP A 398 7.71 -1.53 0.56
C ASP A 398 7.36 -0.09 0.99
N GLY A 399 6.26 0.46 0.46
CA GLY A 399 5.82 1.82 0.79
C GLY A 399 5.44 1.97 2.26
N LEU A 400 4.69 1.00 2.80
CA LEU A 400 4.26 1.01 4.20
C LEU A 400 4.28 -0.38 4.83
N ASN A 401 3.53 -1.33 4.29
CA ASN A 401 3.26 -2.67 4.82
C ASN A 401 2.19 -2.73 5.93
N LEU A 402 0.92 -2.78 5.52
CA LEU A 402 -0.21 -2.88 6.45
C LEU A 402 -0.27 -4.25 7.17
N VAL A 403 0.31 -5.32 6.60
CA VAL A 403 0.34 -6.67 7.22
C VAL A 403 0.98 -6.62 8.62
N ALA A 404 2.05 -5.85 8.78
CA ALA A 404 2.68 -5.66 10.09
C ALA A 404 1.71 -5.07 11.12
N LYS A 405 0.96 -4.02 10.74
CA LYS A 405 -0.03 -3.37 11.59
C LYS A 405 -1.24 -4.27 11.87
N GLU A 406 -1.73 -4.98 10.86
CA GLU A 406 -2.84 -5.93 11.00
C GLU A 406 -2.50 -7.08 11.95
N TYR A 407 -1.28 -7.63 11.87
CA TYR A 407 -0.79 -8.65 12.80
C TYR A 407 -0.78 -8.13 14.24
N VAL A 408 -0.21 -6.95 14.47
CA VAL A 408 -0.14 -6.35 15.81
C VAL A 408 -1.53 -6.19 16.42
N VAL A 409 -2.51 -5.73 15.66
CA VAL A 409 -3.91 -5.63 16.13
C VAL A 409 -4.51 -7.02 16.39
N ALA A 410 -4.41 -7.92 15.40
CA ALA A 410 -5.01 -9.25 15.51
C ALA A 410 -4.42 -10.07 16.67
N ARG A 411 -3.16 -9.89 16.99
CA ARG A 411 -2.51 -10.58 18.13
C ARG A 411 -3.09 -10.13 19.47
N GLY A 412 -3.50 -8.88 19.60
CA GLY A 412 -4.18 -8.33 20.78
C GLY A 412 -3.29 -8.32 22.02
N ASP A 413 -3.76 -8.94 23.10
CA ASP A 413 -3.07 -9.07 24.40
C ASP A 413 -2.10 -10.26 24.48
N ARG A 414 -2.07 -11.09 23.44
CA ARG A 414 -1.15 -12.24 23.36
C ARG A 414 0.24 -11.74 22.99
N GLY A 415 1.27 -12.27 23.61
CA GLY A 415 2.64 -12.02 23.17
C GLY A 415 2.85 -12.47 21.71
N GLY A 416 3.98 -12.18 21.16
CA GLY A 416 4.36 -12.53 19.79
C GLY A 416 5.54 -11.68 19.32
N ALA A 417 6.19 -12.07 18.24
CA ALA A 417 7.29 -11.34 17.66
C ALA A 417 6.94 -10.88 16.22
N LEU A 418 7.27 -9.65 15.90
CA LEU A 418 7.23 -9.12 14.55
C LEU A 418 8.66 -9.01 14.02
N VAL A 419 9.01 -9.82 13.01
CA VAL A 419 10.25 -9.67 12.25
C VAL A 419 9.94 -8.82 11.02
N LEU A 420 10.54 -7.63 10.97
CA LEU A 420 10.18 -6.60 10.00
C LEU A 420 11.42 -6.11 9.24
N SER A 421 11.31 -5.97 7.92
CA SER A 421 12.36 -5.35 7.13
C SER A 421 12.55 -3.88 7.54
N GLU A 422 13.81 -3.46 7.70
CA GLU A 422 14.15 -2.05 7.92
C GLU A 422 13.89 -1.14 6.69
N PHE A 423 13.54 -1.74 5.52
CA PHE A 423 13.25 -1.03 4.27
C PHE A 423 11.75 -0.95 3.95
N VAL A 424 10.88 -1.10 4.94
CA VAL A 424 9.44 -0.87 4.81
C VAL A 424 9.02 0.35 5.61
N GLY A 425 8.01 1.09 5.13
CA GLY A 425 7.57 2.32 5.82
C GLY A 425 7.14 2.09 7.26
N ALA A 426 6.48 0.98 7.58
CA ALA A 426 6.07 0.65 8.95
C ALA A 426 7.24 0.50 9.95
N ALA A 427 8.47 0.32 9.48
CA ALA A 427 9.64 0.22 10.37
C ALA A 427 9.91 1.52 11.15
N VAL A 428 9.53 2.67 10.59
CA VAL A 428 9.71 3.96 11.29
C VAL A 428 8.66 4.20 12.38
N GLU A 429 7.56 3.43 12.36
CA GLU A 429 6.49 3.51 13.38
C GLU A 429 6.57 2.41 14.43
N LEU A 430 7.26 1.30 14.13
CA LEU A 430 7.29 0.09 14.94
C LEU A 430 8.72 -0.29 15.35
N PRO A 431 9.44 0.55 16.09
CA PRO A 431 10.84 0.30 16.48
C PRO A 431 10.98 -0.90 17.44
N GLU A 432 9.89 -1.34 18.09
CA GLU A 432 9.87 -2.54 18.93
C GLU A 432 9.85 -3.86 18.13
N ALA A 433 9.63 -3.81 16.81
CA ALA A 433 9.82 -4.98 15.95
C ALA A 433 11.28 -5.43 15.94
N ILE A 434 11.51 -6.70 15.61
CA ILE A 434 12.87 -7.17 15.29
C ILE A 434 13.18 -6.70 13.87
N LEU A 435 13.86 -5.55 13.76
CA LEU A 435 14.24 -5.00 12.48
C LEU A 435 15.39 -5.81 11.87
N THR A 436 15.30 -6.12 10.60
CA THR A 436 16.29 -6.90 9.89
C THR A 436 16.55 -6.37 8.48
N ASN A 437 17.80 -6.57 8.04
CA ASN A 437 18.19 -6.27 6.66
C ASN A 437 17.97 -7.53 5.78
N PRO A 438 16.95 -7.54 4.90
CA PRO A 438 16.65 -8.70 4.05
C PRO A 438 17.74 -9.00 3.01
N TYR A 439 18.65 -8.09 2.77
CA TYR A 439 19.82 -8.32 1.89
C TYR A 439 21.00 -9.00 2.61
N SER A 440 20.93 -9.14 3.95
CA SER A 440 21.97 -9.76 4.77
C SER A 440 21.50 -11.13 5.28
N ILE A 441 22.16 -12.18 4.81
CA ILE A 441 21.92 -13.55 5.27
C ILE A 441 22.04 -13.63 6.80
N LYS A 442 23.11 -13.04 7.35
CA LYS A 442 23.36 -13.03 8.80
C LYS A 442 22.23 -12.34 9.56
N SER A 443 21.82 -11.14 9.11
CA SER A 443 20.76 -10.37 9.76
C SER A 443 19.42 -11.13 9.76
N MET A 444 19.05 -11.75 8.63
CA MET A 444 17.84 -12.55 8.51
C MET A 444 17.87 -13.78 9.41
N ASP A 445 19.00 -14.47 9.47
CA ASP A 445 19.19 -15.66 10.30
C ASP A 445 19.14 -15.33 11.79
N GLU A 446 19.80 -14.26 12.23
CA GLU A 446 19.76 -13.79 13.62
C GLU A 446 18.37 -13.31 14.04
N ALA A 447 17.67 -12.57 13.18
CA ALA A 447 16.34 -12.05 13.48
C ALA A 447 15.31 -13.15 13.72
N ILE A 448 15.30 -14.20 12.89
CA ILE A 448 14.33 -15.30 13.07
C ILE A 448 14.67 -16.15 14.29
N GLU A 449 15.94 -16.39 14.59
CA GLU A 449 16.36 -17.10 15.80
C GLU A 449 15.99 -16.30 17.06
N GLN A 450 16.20 -14.98 17.05
CA GLN A 450 15.78 -14.09 18.14
C GLN A 450 14.26 -14.14 18.34
N ALA A 451 13.47 -14.09 17.26
CA ALA A 451 12.01 -14.13 17.34
C ALA A 451 11.50 -15.42 18.00
N LEU A 452 12.04 -16.57 17.60
CA LEU A 452 11.64 -17.87 18.12
C LEU A 452 12.11 -18.10 19.57
N ALA A 453 13.21 -17.49 19.98
CA ALA A 453 13.78 -17.62 21.32
C ALA A 453 13.33 -16.53 22.29
N MET A 454 12.57 -15.53 21.85
CA MET A 454 12.17 -14.37 22.65
C MET A 454 11.34 -14.80 23.86
N PRO A 455 11.71 -14.39 25.09
CA PRO A 455 10.92 -14.69 26.29
C PRO A 455 9.50 -14.13 26.20
N ALA A 456 8.52 -14.87 26.74
CA ALA A 456 7.11 -14.50 26.67
C ALA A 456 6.81 -13.09 27.23
N GLU A 457 7.52 -12.69 28.28
CA GLU A 457 7.36 -11.36 28.88
C GLU A 457 7.85 -10.25 27.95
N GLU A 458 8.99 -10.45 27.28
CA GLU A 458 9.50 -9.50 26.27
C GLU A 458 8.56 -9.40 25.07
N GLN A 459 8.04 -10.56 24.61
CA GLN A 459 7.03 -10.58 23.53
C GLN A 459 5.81 -9.72 23.88
N LYS A 460 5.26 -9.86 25.10
CA LYS A 460 4.11 -9.07 25.55
C LYS A 460 4.43 -7.59 25.64
N GLN A 461 5.58 -7.22 26.20
CA GLN A 461 5.98 -5.81 26.35
C GLN A 461 6.15 -5.12 24.98
N ARG A 462 6.85 -5.75 24.04
CA ARG A 462 7.05 -5.23 22.68
C ARG A 462 5.72 -5.12 21.92
N MET A 463 4.89 -6.18 21.99
CA MET A 463 3.58 -6.20 21.33
C MET A 463 2.65 -5.12 21.87
N ALA A 464 2.62 -4.91 23.18
CA ALA A 464 1.80 -3.86 23.81
C ALA A 464 2.15 -2.46 23.32
N LYS A 465 3.46 -2.13 23.21
CA LYS A 465 3.92 -0.85 22.69
C LYS A 465 3.57 -0.65 21.21
N MET A 466 3.84 -1.67 20.37
CA MET A 466 3.46 -1.62 18.96
C MET A 466 1.94 -1.45 18.79
N ARG A 467 1.13 -2.15 19.61
CA ARG A 467 -0.32 -2.04 19.58
C ARG A 467 -0.80 -0.64 19.99
N GLU A 468 -0.20 -0.03 21.01
CA GLU A 468 -0.49 1.35 21.40
C GLU A 468 -0.29 2.32 20.22
N THR A 469 0.84 2.20 19.51
CA THR A 469 1.14 3.00 18.31
C THR A 469 0.12 2.77 17.21
N VAL A 470 -0.16 1.50 16.86
CA VAL A 470 -1.04 1.15 15.75
C VAL A 470 -2.50 1.55 16.00
N VAL A 471 -2.98 1.46 17.25
CA VAL A 471 -4.33 1.87 17.63
C VAL A 471 -4.46 3.39 17.69
N LYS A 472 -3.45 4.10 18.19
CA LYS A 472 -3.42 5.56 18.24
C LYS A 472 -3.39 6.21 16.86
N TYR A 473 -2.59 5.64 15.95
CA TYR A 473 -2.42 6.14 14.57
C TYR A 473 -3.14 5.22 13.59
N ASP A 474 -4.41 5.00 13.83
CA ASP A 474 -5.29 4.18 13.01
C ASP A 474 -5.72 4.88 11.70
N VAL A 475 -6.56 4.21 10.94
CA VAL A 475 -7.09 4.76 9.69
C VAL A 475 -7.92 6.02 9.91
N LYS A 476 -8.58 6.15 11.06
CA LYS A 476 -9.36 7.35 11.39
C LYS A 476 -8.45 8.54 11.65
N CYS A 477 -7.37 8.33 12.43
CA CYS A 477 -6.36 9.35 12.67
C CYS A 477 -5.72 9.84 11.35
N TRP A 478 -5.44 8.92 10.41
CA TRP A 478 -4.97 9.29 9.07
C TRP A 478 -6.00 10.11 8.29
N ALA A 479 -7.27 9.73 8.35
CA ALA A 479 -8.35 10.45 7.69
C ALA A 479 -8.50 11.88 8.26
N ASP A 480 -8.52 12.01 9.59
CA ASP A 480 -8.64 13.29 10.29
C ASP A 480 -7.47 14.21 9.90
N HIS A 481 -6.22 13.71 9.90
CA HIS A 481 -5.04 14.45 9.43
C HIS A 481 -5.20 14.97 8.00
N VAL A 482 -5.66 14.12 7.09
CA VAL A 482 -5.86 14.49 5.68
C VAL A 482 -6.93 15.59 5.56
N PHE A 483 -8.04 15.49 6.30
CA PHE A 483 -9.08 16.53 6.30
C PHE A 483 -8.56 17.87 6.86
N GLU A 484 -7.81 17.87 7.96
CA GLU A 484 -7.17 19.07 8.51
C GLU A 484 -6.25 19.76 7.47
N ARG A 485 -5.49 18.96 6.70
CA ARG A 485 -4.66 19.49 5.61
C ARG A 485 -5.52 20.12 4.51
N PHE A 486 -6.66 19.55 4.18
CA PHE A 486 -7.56 20.12 3.18
C PHE A 486 -8.26 21.38 3.65
N GLU A 487 -8.67 21.44 4.92
CA GLU A 487 -9.23 22.66 5.50
C GLU A 487 -8.22 23.81 5.51
N SER A 488 -6.96 23.50 5.80
CA SER A 488 -5.90 24.52 5.78
C SER A 488 -5.70 25.16 4.41
N LEU A 489 -5.91 24.44 3.31
CA LEU A 489 -5.90 25.01 1.95
C LEU A 489 -7.05 25.99 1.71
N GLN A 490 -8.21 25.77 2.35
CA GLN A 490 -9.36 26.69 2.20
C GLN A 490 -9.08 28.04 2.82
N HIS A 491 -8.38 28.06 3.95
CA HIS A 491 -8.03 29.30 4.65
C HIS A 491 -6.91 30.08 3.96
N GLN A 492 -5.94 29.42 3.32
CA GLN A 492 -4.88 30.07 2.55
C GLN A 492 -5.44 30.84 1.33
N THR A 493 -6.37 30.23 0.60
CA THR A 493 -7.02 30.86 -0.57
C THR A 493 -7.96 32.02 -0.20
N ALA A 494 -8.52 32.02 1.02
CA ALA A 494 -9.35 33.14 1.51
C ALA A 494 -8.49 34.35 1.94
N GLY A 495 -7.34 34.10 2.57
CA GLY A 495 -6.41 35.17 3.01
C GLY A 495 -5.75 35.90 1.84
N ASP A 496 -5.39 35.18 0.76
CA ASP A 496 -4.78 35.80 -0.44
C ASP A 496 -5.76 36.68 -1.23
N LYS A 497 -7.07 36.43 -1.16
CA LYS A 497 -8.09 37.27 -1.78
C LYS A 497 -8.36 38.58 -1.03
N GLU A 498 -8.13 38.63 0.28
CA GLU A 498 -8.25 39.87 1.06
C GLU A 498 -7.05 40.82 0.89
N VAL A 499 -5.86 40.29 0.57
CA VAL A 499 -4.63 41.11 0.39
C VAL A 499 -4.57 41.78 -1.01
N VAL A 500 -5.33 41.31 -1.99
CA VAL A 500 -5.37 41.89 -3.36
C VAL A 500 -6.46 42.96 -3.51
N SER A 501 -7.25 43.21 -2.49
CA SER A 501 -8.34 44.22 -2.52
C SER A 501 -8.05 45.48 -1.72
N VAL A 502 -6.78 45.91 -1.56
CA VAL A 502 -6.39 47.20 -0.99
C VAL A 502 -5.56 47.99 -2.01
#